data_acc594b269e79e408fe4c06ee54055a0
#
_entry.id   acc594b269e79e408fe4c06ee54055a0
#
_cell.length_a   1.000
_cell.length_b   1.000
_cell.length_c   1.000
_cell.angle_alpha   90.00
_cell.angle_beta   90.00
_cell.angle_gamma   90.00
#
_symmetry.space_group_name_H-M   'P 1'
#
loop_
_entity.id
_entity.type
_entity.pdbx_description
1 polymer ?
#
loop_
_entity_poly.entity_id
_entity_poly.type
_entity_poly.pdbx_seq_one_letter_code
_entity_poly.pdbx_strand_id
1 'polypeptide(L)'
;LLDADVRVVPKKGGQEIAYKVSRSQLLTHGGVPVFGLYADYQNQVEVTAKKRFKGQVETVKFIYTIYAGPITGIPSGAPHEKSLMFKANVKKVSKKFADRLYFVNNLGTPNAQTMRTIWNNPMGGAMTWQFPPKTVIIDTKGEIRWFLDYRDLWKPEDPYSNGVMMGFHQNPDGCLTFGFGQRYAKYDLMGRKIWNRRLPNAYADFSHALDPAQN
;
A
#
# COMPACT_ATOMS: atom_id res chain seq x y z
N LEU A 1 4.84 -25.82 -5.57
CA LEU A 1 5.93 -25.02 -5.02
C LEU A 1 6.04 -25.21 -3.51
N LEU A 2 7.24 -25.16 -2.96
CA LEU A 2 7.52 -25.23 -1.52
C LEU A 2 7.79 -23.84 -0.96
N ASP A 3 8.66 -23.10 -1.61
CA ASP A 3 9.03 -21.72 -1.32
C ASP A 3 9.60 -21.06 -2.59
N ALA A 4 9.81 -19.75 -2.52
CA ALA A 4 10.49 -19.02 -3.58
C ALA A 4 11.28 -17.84 -3.00
N ASP A 5 12.42 -17.53 -3.63
CA ASP A 5 13.13 -16.28 -3.46
C ASP A 5 12.78 -15.37 -4.65
N VAL A 6 12.40 -14.13 -4.34
CA VAL A 6 12.03 -13.12 -5.34
C VAL A 6 13.02 -11.97 -5.27
N ARG A 7 13.48 -11.52 -6.43
CA ARG A 7 14.37 -10.37 -6.57
C ARG A 7 13.84 -9.45 -7.65
N VAL A 8 13.51 -8.23 -7.27
CA VAL A 8 13.22 -7.15 -8.22
C VAL A 8 14.53 -6.46 -8.55
N VAL A 9 14.96 -6.62 -9.80
CA VAL A 9 16.24 -6.06 -10.27
C VAL A 9 16.18 -4.55 -10.24
N PRO A 10 17.13 -3.87 -9.59
CA PRO A 10 17.11 -2.41 -9.52
C PRO A 10 17.37 -1.79 -10.89
N LYS A 11 16.67 -0.69 -11.19
CA LYS A 11 17.07 0.19 -12.29
C LYS A 11 18.40 0.87 -11.96
N LYS A 12 19.09 1.45 -12.94
CA LYS A 12 20.38 2.11 -12.72
C LYS A 12 20.31 3.11 -11.55
N GLY A 13 21.13 2.88 -10.53
CA GLY A 13 21.16 3.70 -9.31
C GLY A 13 20.01 3.47 -8.32
N GLY A 14 19.12 2.52 -8.62
CA GLY A 14 18.00 2.17 -7.78
C GLY A 14 18.37 1.24 -6.62
N GLN A 15 17.39 0.94 -5.78
CA GLN A 15 17.52 -0.01 -4.68
C GLN A 15 16.95 -1.38 -5.09
N GLU A 16 17.68 -2.44 -4.80
CA GLU A 16 17.22 -3.81 -4.95
C GLU A 16 16.16 -4.12 -3.88
N ILE A 17 15.15 -4.89 -4.25
CA ILE A 17 14.22 -5.52 -3.32
C ILE A 17 14.31 -7.03 -3.52
N ALA A 18 14.68 -7.74 -2.45
CA ALA A 18 14.71 -9.19 -2.44
C ALA A 18 14.05 -9.73 -1.17
N TYR A 19 13.26 -10.79 -1.31
CA TYR A 19 12.54 -11.41 -0.20
C TYR A 19 12.20 -12.86 -0.47
N LYS A 20 11.85 -13.56 0.61
CA LYS A 20 11.40 -14.96 0.55
C LYS A 20 9.87 -15.03 0.59
N VAL A 21 9.34 -15.95 -0.19
CA VAL A 21 7.92 -16.28 -0.21
C VAL A 21 7.76 -17.69 0.33
N SER A 22 7.08 -17.82 1.46
CA SER A 22 6.79 -19.09 2.09
C SER A 22 5.70 -19.87 1.34
N ARG A 23 5.61 -21.17 1.60
CA ARG A 23 4.53 -22.00 1.07
C ARG A 23 3.14 -21.46 1.42
N SER A 24 2.97 -20.96 2.63
CA SER A 24 1.70 -20.34 3.06
C SER A 24 1.33 -19.15 2.18
N GLN A 25 2.27 -18.25 1.90
CA GLN A 25 2.06 -17.10 1.02
C GLN A 25 1.77 -17.51 -0.42
N LEU A 26 2.47 -18.53 -0.94
CA LEU A 26 2.19 -19.10 -2.27
C LEU A 26 0.74 -19.60 -2.38
N LEU A 27 0.25 -20.30 -1.36
CA LEU A 27 -1.12 -20.79 -1.32
C LEU A 27 -2.14 -19.65 -1.18
N THR A 28 -1.85 -18.69 -0.31
CA THR A 28 -2.71 -17.53 -0.07
C THR A 28 -2.94 -16.70 -1.34
N HIS A 29 -1.90 -16.52 -2.16
CA HIS A 29 -1.96 -15.69 -3.36
C HIS A 29 -2.16 -16.49 -4.66
N GLY A 30 -2.25 -17.80 -4.58
CA GLY A 30 -2.38 -18.65 -5.77
C GLY A 30 -1.14 -18.62 -6.69
N GLY A 31 0.01 -18.19 -6.16
CA GLY A 31 1.25 -18.03 -6.93
C GLY A 31 2.31 -17.26 -6.15
N VAL A 32 3.35 -16.80 -6.84
CA VAL A 32 4.41 -16.00 -6.24
C VAL A 32 3.99 -14.53 -6.21
N PRO A 33 3.72 -13.93 -5.04
CA PRO A 33 3.42 -12.51 -4.95
C PRO A 33 4.66 -11.68 -5.28
N VAL A 34 4.51 -10.70 -6.17
CA VAL A 34 5.59 -9.79 -6.55
C VAL A 34 5.33 -8.42 -5.96
N PHE A 35 6.21 -7.99 -5.08
CA PHE A 35 6.15 -6.73 -4.37
C PHE A 35 7.34 -5.83 -4.75
N GLY A 36 7.11 -4.52 -4.79
CA GLY A 36 8.19 -3.55 -4.89
C GLY A 36 8.62 -3.23 -6.32
N LEU A 37 7.73 -3.34 -7.29
CA LEU A 37 7.99 -2.89 -8.67
C LEU A 37 8.14 -1.37 -8.73
N TYR A 38 8.95 -0.89 -9.67
CA TYR A 38 8.97 0.52 -10.06
C TYR A 38 7.75 0.84 -10.92
N ALA A 39 7.10 1.96 -10.63
CA ALA A 39 5.98 2.44 -11.43
C ALA A 39 6.46 3.02 -12.77
N ASP A 40 5.62 2.94 -13.79
CA ASP A 40 5.87 3.37 -15.17
C ASP A 40 7.22 2.84 -15.71
N TYR A 41 7.44 1.54 -15.47
CA TYR A 41 8.72 0.91 -15.78
C TYR A 41 8.56 -0.58 -16.14
N GLN A 42 9.39 -1.06 -17.05
CA GLN A 42 9.55 -2.49 -17.33
C GLN A 42 10.50 -3.11 -16.32
N ASN A 43 9.93 -3.72 -15.29
CA ASN A 43 10.68 -4.35 -14.23
C ASN A 43 11.15 -5.74 -14.64
N GLN A 44 12.40 -6.06 -14.34
CA GLN A 44 12.91 -7.43 -14.38
C GLN A 44 12.77 -8.05 -12.99
N VAL A 45 12.14 -9.23 -12.93
CA VAL A 45 11.92 -9.98 -11.69
C VAL A 45 12.50 -11.37 -11.84
N GLU A 46 13.43 -11.70 -10.96
CA GLU A 46 14.03 -13.01 -10.86
C GLU A 46 13.35 -13.81 -9.74
N VAL A 47 12.93 -15.02 -10.07
CA VAL A 47 12.28 -15.92 -9.12
C VAL A 47 13.07 -17.24 -9.09
N THR A 48 13.55 -17.60 -7.91
CA THR A 48 14.16 -18.91 -7.65
C THR A 48 13.22 -19.71 -6.77
N ALA A 49 12.54 -20.69 -7.34
CA ALA A 49 11.51 -21.45 -6.66
C ALA A 49 11.95 -22.92 -6.42
N LYS A 50 11.59 -23.44 -5.25
CA LYS A 50 11.69 -24.85 -4.94
C LYS A 50 10.37 -25.55 -5.18
N LYS A 51 10.39 -26.62 -5.94
CA LYS A 51 9.24 -27.48 -6.17
C LYS A 51 9.55 -28.93 -5.80
N ARG A 52 8.53 -29.67 -5.37
CA ARG A 52 8.64 -31.12 -5.22
C ARG A 52 8.06 -31.79 -6.47
N PHE A 53 8.87 -32.62 -7.12
CA PHE A 53 8.46 -33.39 -8.27
C PHE A 53 8.95 -34.83 -8.12
N LYS A 54 8.07 -35.81 -8.23
CA LYS A 54 8.37 -37.25 -8.07
C LYS A 54 9.15 -37.56 -6.80
N GLY A 55 8.83 -36.90 -5.68
CA GLY A 55 9.50 -37.11 -4.38
C GLY A 55 10.79 -36.32 -4.18
N GLN A 56 11.39 -35.78 -5.23
CA GLN A 56 12.62 -34.99 -5.16
C GLN A 56 12.32 -33.48 -5.10
N VAL A 57 13.22 -32.73 -4.47
CA VAL A 57 13.16 -31.26 -4.44
C VAL A 57 14.05 -30.70 -5.55
N GLU A 58 13.45 -29.96 -6.45
CA GLU A 58 14.13 -29.29 -7.54
C GLU A 58 14.10 -27.79 -7.35
N THR A 59 15.18 -27.11 -7.71
CA THR A 59 15.24 -25.64 -7.76
C THR A 59 15.12 -25.21 -9.22
N VAL A 60 14.18 -24.31 -9.48
CA VAL A 60 13.93 -23.74 -10.81
C VAL A 60 14.07 -22.23 -10.75
N LYS A 61 14.64 -21.64 -11.80
CA LYS A 61 14.83 -20.19 -11.93
C LYS A 61 14.01 -19.67 -13.10
N PHE A 62 13.36 -18.53 -12.88
CA PHE A 62 12.58 -17.80 -13.88
C PHE A 62 12.98 -16.34 -13.88
N ILE A 63 12.95 -15.73 -15.05
CA ILE A 63 13.10 -14.30 -15.22
C ILE A 63 11.85 -13.79 -15.93
N TYR A 64 11.20 -12.82 -15.31
CA TYR A 64 10.00 -12.19 -15.85
C TYR A 64 10.27 -10.72 -16.13
N THR A 65 9.71 -10.21 -17.21
CA THR A 65 9.60 -8.79 -17.47
C THR A 65 8.16 -8.37 -17.19
N ILE A 66 7.98 -7.45 -16.23
CA ILE A 66 6.68 -6.98 -15.79
C ILE A 66 6.63 -5.46 -15.96
N TYR A 67 5.77 -4.96 -16.84
CA TYR A 67 5.47 -3.55 -16.90
C TYR A 67 4.47 -3.20 -15.79
N ALA A 68 4.88 -2.32 -14.89
CA ALA A 68 3.98 -1.69 -13.92
C ALA A 68 3.61 -0.31 -14.45
N GLY A 69 2.33 -0.05 -14.60
CA GLY A 69 1.83 1.24 -15.09
C GLY A 69 2.16 2.41 -14.18
N PRO A 70 1.92 3.64 -14.62
CA PRO A 70 2.09 4.82 -13.79
C PRO A 70 1.11 4.82 -12.61
N ILE A 71 1.54 5.35 -11.47
CA ILE A 71 0.67 5.56 -10.32
C ILE A 71 -0.18 6.78 -10.60
N THR A 72 -1.43 6.55 -10.94
CA THR A 72 -2.43 7.59 -11.09
C THR A 72 -3.25 7.68 -9.79
N GLY A 73 -3.10 8.79 -9.07
CA GLY A 73 -3.98 9.08 -7.95
C GLY A 73 -5.41 9.34 -8.44
N ILE A 74 -6.39 9.13 -7.58
CA ILE A 74 -7.77 9.53 -7.87
C ILE A 74 -7.86 11.05 -7.72
N PRO A 75 -8.45 11.75 -8.71
CA PRO A 75 -8.68 13.16 -8.58
C PRO A 75 -9.65 13.45 -7.43
N SER A 76 -9.25 14.32 -6.52
CA SER A 76 -10.15 14.86 -5.52
C SER A 76 -11.13 15.82 -6.18
N GLY A 77 -12.25 15.32 -6.64
CA GLY A 77 -13.43 16.12 -6.96
C GLY A 77 -13.57 16.65 -8.38
N ALA A 78 -12.61 16.49 -9.27
CA ALA A 78 -12.79 16.71 -10.70
C ALA A 78 -12.55 15.42 -11.46
N PRO A 79 -13.47 14.95 -12.31
CA PRO A 79 -13.35 13.64 -12.98
C PRO A 79 -12.20 13.53 -13.97
N HIS A 80 -11.44 14.60 -14.19
CA HIS A 80 -10.38 14.66 -15.19
C HIS A 80 -8.99 15.05 -14.65
N GLU A 81 -8.84 15.38 -13.38
CA GLU A 81 -7.54 15.68 -12.81
C GLU A 81 -6.80 14.41 -12.39
N LYS A 82 -5.71 14.11 -13.08
CA LYS A 82 -4.75 13.11 -12.62
C LYS A 82 -4.02 13.66 -11.41
N SER A 83 -4.45 13.30 -10.22
CA SER A 83 -3.68 13.60 -9.01
C SER A 83 -2.36 12.85 -9.08
N LEU A 84 -1.29 13.58 -9.29
CA LEU A 84 0.05 13.00 -9.25
C LEU A 84 0.40 12.63 -7.81
N MET A 85 1.00 11.45 -7.63
CA MET A 85 1.65 11.11 -6.37
C MET A 85 2.81 12.09 -6.11
N PHE A 86 3.11 12.31 -4.84
CA PHE A 86 4.26 13.14 -4.46
C PHE A 86 5.58 12.50 -4.91
N LYS A 87 6.59 13.34 -5.10
CA LYS A 87 7.98 12.90 -5.30
C LYS A 87 8.76 13.09 -4.01
N ALA A 88 9.42 12.04 -3.55
CA ALA A 88 10.30 12.12 -2.41
C ALA A 88 11.68 12.63 -2.85
N ASN A 89 12.19 13.66 -2.19
CA ASN A 89 13.55 14.17 -2.40
C ASN A 89 14.43 13.73 -1.25
N VAL A 90 15.25 12.71 -1.48
CA VAL A 90 16.13 12.13 -0.46
C VAL A 90 17.38 13.00 -0.30
N LYS A 91 17.53 13.65 0.84
CA LYS A 91 18.69 14.50 1.15
C LYS A 91 19.87 13.73 1.70
N LYS A 92 19.58 12.75 2.55
CA LYS A 92 20.60 11.94 3.23
C LYS A 92 20.01 10.62 3.70
N VAL A 93 20.77 9.55 3.59
CA VAL A 93 20.45 8.23 4.14
C VAL A 93 21.62 7.75 4.98
N SER A 94 21.34 7.36 6.22
CA SER A 94 22.32 6.69 7.05
C SER A 94 22.60 5.28 6.52
N LYS A 95 23.85 4.84 6.55
CA LYS A 95 24.25 3.48 6.13
C LYS A 95 23.43 2.38 6.84
N LYS A 96 23.07 2.59 8.11
CA LYS A 96 22.27 1.66 8.92
C LYS A 96 20.87 1.44 8.35
N PHE A 97 20.37 2.34 7.51
CA PHE A 97 18.99 2.34 6.99
C PHE A 97 18.93 2.31 5.45
N ALA A 98 20.07 2.09 4.80
CA ALA A 98 20.18 2.22 3.34
C ALA A 98 19.46 1.13 2.54
N ASP A 99 19.14 0.01 3.18
CA ASP A 99 18.46 -1.16 2.60
C ASP A 99 16.97 -1.25 2.99
N ARG A 100 16.46 -0.26 3.74
CA ARG A 100 15.09 -0.29 4.24
C ARG A 100 14.10 0.29 3.25
N LEU A 101 12.84 -0.06 3.47
CA LEU A 101 11.68 0.57 2.86
C LEU A 101 10.95 1.37 3.94
N TYR A 102 10.31 2.45 3.52
CA TYR A 102 9.63 3.37 4.43
C TYR A 102 8.17 3.48 4.06
N PHE A 103 7.31 3.14 5.01
CA PHE A 103 5.89 3.38 4.91
C PHE A 103 5.61 4.86 5.21
N VAL A 104 4.96 5.54 4.27
CA VAL A 104 4.64 6.96 4.37
C VAL A 104 3.14 7.13 4.18
N ASN A 105 2.49 7.62 5.21
CA ASN A 105 1.12 8.09 5.14
C ASN A 105 1.14 9.60 4.97
N ASN A 106 1.04 10.06 3.74
CA ASN A 106 0.98 11.48 3.45
C ASN A 106 -0.48 11.90 3.32
N LEU A 107 -0.95 12.70 4.27
CA LEU A 107 -2.26 13.33 4.21
C LEU A 107 -2.34 14.39 3.10
N GLY A 108 -1.19 14.69 2.47
CA GLY A 108 -1.06 15.62 1.37
C GLY A 108 -1.50 17.02 1.77
N THR A 109 -0.67 18.03 1.53
CA THR A 109 -1.20 19.36 1.36
C THR A 109 -1.64 19.45 -0.09
N PRO A 110 -2.90 19.25 -0.38
CA PRO A 110 -3.36 19.48 -1.73
C PRO A 110 -3.15 20.95 -2.04
N ASN A 111 -2.92 21.23 -3.27
CA ASN A 111 -3.20 22.54 -3.79
C ASN A 111 -4.60 22.95 -3.27
N ALA A 112 -4.72 24.07 -2.59
CA ALA A 112 -5.97 24.55 -1.99
C ALA A 112 -7.16 24.57 -2.98
N GLN A 113 -6.89 24.57 -4.27
CA GLN A 113 -7.86 24.50 -5.35
C GLN A 113 -8.46 23.09 -5.57
N THR A 114 -7.81 22.03 -5.09
CA THR A 114 -8.26 20.64 -5.27
C THR A 114 -8.89 20.04 -4.00
N MET A 115 -8.88 20.79 -2.89
CA MET A 115 -9.48 20.38 -1.64
C MET A 115 -10.93 20.85 -1.55
N ARG A 116 -11.84 19.92 -1.56
CA ARG A 116 -13.16 20.18 -0.99
C ARG A 116 -13.10 19.98 0.53
N THR A 117 -12.75 21.01 1.25
CA THR A 117 -13.08 21.06 2.67
C THR A 117 -14.57 21.36 2.75
N ILE A 118 -15.38 20.40 3.11
CA ILE A 118 -16.80 20.62 3.35
C ILE A 118 -16.94 21.18 4.76
N TRP A 119 -16.73 22.48 4.90
CA TRP A 119 -16.83 23.21 6.18
C TRP A 119 -18.23 23.15 6.83
N ASN A 120 -19.25 22.84 6.04
CA ASN A 120 -20.64 22.78 6.47
C ASN A 120 -21.15 21.35 6.61
N ASN A 121 -20.29 20.38 6.84
CA ASN A 121 -20.75 19.01 7.12
C ASN A 121 -21.37 18.98 8.53
N PRO A 122 -22.70 18.78 8.66
CA PRO A 122 -23.38 18.76 9.96
C PRO A 122 -22.89 17.60 10.85
N MET A 123 -22.20 16.60 10.27
CA MET A 123 -21.65 15.48 11.01
C MET A 123 -20.34 15.85 11.75
N GLY A 124 -19.65 16.92 11.35
CA GLY A 124 -18.39 17.35 11.98
C GLY A 124 -17.25 16.31 11.92
N GLY A 125 -16.23 16.54 12.74
CA GLY A 125 -15.12 15.60 12.96
C GLY A 125 -14.29 15.29 11.73
N ALA A 126 -13.68 14.10 11.69
CA ALA A 126 -12.83 13.62 10.61
C ALA A 126 -13.58 13.51 9.26
N MET A 127 -14.89 13.44 9.28
CA MET A 127 -15.72 13.40 8.08
C MET A 127 -15.76 14.74 7.32
N THR A 128 -15.31 15.84 7.93
CA THR A 128 -15.12 17.12 7.23
C THR A 128 -13.85 17.17 6.41
N TRP A 129 -12.92 16.24 6.61
CA TRP A 129 -11.61 16.19 5.99
C TRP A 129 -11.59 15.14 4.87
N GLN A 130 -11.95 15.53 3.69
CA GLN A 130 -11.96 14.65 2.52
C GLN A 130 -10.67 14.79 1.71
N PHE A 131 -9.57 14.32 2.28
CA PHE A 131 -8.31 14.27 1.55
C PHE A 131 -8.13 12.89 0.92
N PRO A 132 -7.86 12.80 -0.38
CA PRO A 132 -7.48 11.54 -0.97
C PRO A 132 -6.18 11.06 -0.31
N PRO A 133 -6.18 9.86 0.27
CA PRO A 133 -4.99 9.34 0.93
C PRO A 133 -3.87 9.12 -0.07
N LYS A 134 -2.64 9.43 0.32
CA LYS A 134 -1.42 9.15 -0.45
C LYS A 134 -0.52 8.26 0.39
N THR A 135 -0.99 7.04 0.63
CA THR A 135 -0.29 6.07 1.44
C THR A 135 0.59 5.20 0.54
N VAL A 136 1.89 5.26 0.76
CA VAL A 136 2.88 4.60 -0.10
C VAL A 136 3.99 3.93 0.72
N ILE A 137 4.73 3.03 0.07
CA ILE A 137 6.04 2.59 0.54
C ILE A 137 7.08 3.11 -0.45
N ILE A 138 8.07 3.79 0.07
CA ILE A 138 9.20 4.32 -0.71
C ILE A 138 10.49 3.62 -0.34
N ASP A 139 11.41 3.57 -1.28
CA ASP A 139 12.78 3.14 -1.04
C ASP A 139 13.69 4.32 -0.63
N THR A 140 14.94 4.02 -0.33
CA THR A 140 15.94 5.02 0.08
C THR A 140 16.45 5.90 -1.07
N LYS A 141 15.97 5.68 -2.29
CA LYS A 141 16.20 6.55 -3.45
C LYS A 141 15.00 7.48 -3.71
N GLY A 142 13.94 7.35 -2.90
CA GLY A 142 12.71 8.14 -3.04
C GLY A 142 11.73 7.60 -4.07
N GLU A 143 11.99 6.41 -4.60
CA GLU A 143 11.08 5.75 -5.55
C GLU A 143 9.91 5.12 -4.81
N ILE A 144 8.70 5.31 -5.33
CA ILE A 144 7.52 4.62 -4.81
C ILE A 144 7.57 3.16 -5.28
N ARG A 145 7.55 2.24 -4.32
CA ARG A 145 7.63 0.81 -4.56
C ARG A 145 6.31 0.08 -4.25
N TRP A 146 5.38 0.79 -3.65
CA TRP A 146 4.02 0.34 -3.37
C TRP A 146 3.13 1.53 -3.03
N PHE A 147 1.85 1.42 -3.34
CA PHE A 147 0.84 2.40 -2.91
C PHE A 147 -0.45 1.68 -2.55
N LEU A 148 -1.20 2.28 -1.64
CA LEU A 148 -2.54 1.82 -1.32
C LEU A 148 -3.52 2.31 -2.38
N ASP A 149 -4.08 1.39 -3.13
CA ASP A 149 -5.21 1.69 -4.00
C ASP A 149 -6.49 1.74 -3.15
N TYR A 150 -6.99 2.92 -2.91
CA TYR A 150 -8.13 3.16 -2.04
C TYR A 150 -9.46 3.29 -2.80
N ARG A 151 -9.47 3.13 -4.13
CA ARG A 151 -10.67 3.38 -4.98
C ARG A 151 -11.89 2.58 -4.56
N ASP A 152 -11.69 1.36 -4.09
CA ASP A 152 -12.78 0.51 -3.59
C ASP A 152 -13.11 0.73 -2.11
N LEU A 153 -12.28 1.50 -1.41
CA LEU A 153 -12.39 1.73 0.02
C LEU A 153 -13.02 3.08 0.33
N TRP A 154 -12.44 4.12 -0.25
CA TRP A 154 -12.75 5.50 0.05
C TRP A 154 -13.69 6.06 -1.01
N LYS A 155 -14.87 6.47 -0.56
CA LYS A 155 -15.93 7.00 -1.42
C LYS A 155 -16.38 8.34 -0.86
N PRO A 156 -16.06 9.44 -1.53
CA PRO A 156 -16.40 10.77 -1.05
C PRO A 156 -17.90 11.02 -0.90
N GLU A 157 -18.72 10.30 -1.67
CA GLU A 157 -20.17 10.36 -1.65
C GLU A 157 -20.80 9.56 -0.50
N ASP A 158 -20.07 8.60 0.08
CA ASP A 158 -20.55 7.79 1.20
C ASP A 158 -20.01 8.34 2.51
N PRO A 159 -20.85 8.96 3.38
CA PRO A 159 -20.41 9.54 4.64
C PRO A 159 -19.76 8.54 5.60
N TYR A 160 -19.97 7.27 5.38
CA TYR A 160 -19.37 6.21 6.21
C TYR A 160 -18.04 5.68 5.66
N SER A 161 -17.71 6.00 4.42
CA SER A 161 -16.53 5.49 3.71
C SER A 161 -15.63 6.62 3.20
N ASN A 162 -15.76 7.81 3.73
CA ASN A 162 -14.93 8.97 3.42
C ASN A 162 -14.13 9.41 4.66
N GLY A 163 -13.49 10.57 4.59
CA GLY A 163 -12.67 11.10 5.66
C GLY A 163 -11.20 10.71 5.55
N VAL A 164 -10.45 11.08 6.56
CA VAL A 164 -9.00 10.86 6.58
C VAL A 164 -8.71 9.40 6.88
N MET A 165 -7.87 8.77 6.06
CA MET A 165 -7.33 7.44 6.38
C MET A 165 -6.16 7.59 7.36
N MET A 166 -6.27 6.99 8.52
CA MET A 166 -5.31 7.15 9.62
C MET A 166 -5.21 5.88 10.49
N GLY A 167 -4.35 5.94 11.50
CA GLY A 167 -4.17 4.81 12.41
C GLY A 167 -3.55 3.60 11.72
N PHE A 168 -2.68 3.84 10.72
CA PHE A 168 -2.01 2.73 10.03
C PHE A 168 -1.10 1.99 10.98
N HIS A 169 -1.33 0.70 11.08
CA HIS A 169 -0.54 -0.22 11.87
C HIS A 169 -0.13 -1.43 11.03
N GLN A 170 1.15 -1.74 10.99
CA GLN A 170 1.64 -2.99 10.39
C GLN A 170 1.60 -4.09 11.43
N ASN A 171 0.76 -5.08 11.19
CA ASN A 171 0.60 -6.22 12.09
C ASN A 171 1.76 -7.22 11.95
N PRO A 172 1.99 -8.09 12.95
CA PRO A 172 3.02 -9.12 12.88
C PRO A 172 2.88 -10.09 11.70
N ASP A 173 1.66 -10.25 11.17
CA ASP A 173 1.38 -11.06 9.98
C ASP A 173 1.68 -10.33 8.64
N GLY A 174 2.22 -9.11 8.71
CA GLY A 174 2.56 -8.28 7.55
C GLY A 174 1.39 -7.52 6.93
N CYS A 175 0.16 -7.71 7.43
CA CYS A 175 -1.00 -6.96 6.99
C CYS A 175 -1.02 -5.55 7.59
N LEU A 176 -1.73 -4.65 6.93
CA LEU A 176 -2.00 -3.30 7.41
C LEU A 176 -3.41 -3.21 7.96
N THR A 177 -3.57 -2.62 9.14
CA THR A 177 -4.85 -2.15 9.66
C THR A 177 -4.88 -0.63 9.65
N PHE A 178 -6.05 -0.05 9.38
CA PHE A 178 -6.26 1.39 9.36
C PHE A 178 -7.74 1.73 9.48
N GLY A 179 -8.04 2.96 9.92
CA GLY A 179 -9.38 3.52 10.01
C GLY A 179 -9.65 4.57 8.94
N PHE A 180 -10.90 4.75 8.56
CA PHE A 180 -11.37 5.83 7.70
C PHE A 180 -12.90 6.00 7.83
N GLY A 181 -13.36 7.24 8.00
CA GLY A 181 -14.77 7.49 8.28
C GLY A 181 -15.26 6.68 9.47
N GLN A 182 -16.33 5.93 9.30
CA GLN A 182 -16.84 4.98 10.30
C GLN A 182 -16.39 3.54 10.05
N ARG A 183 -15.33 3.33 9.29
CA ARG A 183 -14.82 2.00 8.91
C ARG A 183 -13.43 1.77 9.44
N TYR A 184 -13.11 0.51 9.62
CA TYR A 184 -11.76 0.03 9.85
C TYR A 184 -11.54 -1.22 9.02
N ALA A 185 -10.33 -1.36 8.52
CA ALA A 185 -10.01 -2.36 7.54
C ALA A 185 -8.67 -3.03 7.79
N LYS A 186 -8.54 -4.25 7.30
CA LYS A 186 -7.28 -4.99 7.27
C LYS A 186 -7.04 -5.49 5.86
N TYR A 187 -5.87 -5.15 5.32
CA TYR A 187 -5.41 -5.54 3.98
C TYR A 187 -3.99 -6.08 4.05
N ASP A 188 -3.67 -7.01 3.16
CA ASP A 188 -2.27 -7.36 2.95
C ASP A 188 -1.62 -6.41 1.92
N LEU A 189 -0.30 -6.48 1.80
CA LEU A 189 0.45 -5.63 0.88
C LEU A 189 0.22 -5.97 -0.61
N MET A 190 -0.48 -7.07 -0.90
CA MET A 190 -0.89 -7.43 -2.26
C MET A 190 -2.29 -6.89 -2.60
N GLY A 191 -2.89 -6.09 -1.71
CA GLY A 191 -4.21 -5.49 -1.91
C GLY A 191 -5.38 -6.42 -1.58
N ARG A 192 -5.12 -7.61 -1.03
CA ARG A 192 -6.19 -8.53 -0.65
C ARG A 192 -6.85 -8.05 0.64
N LYS A 193 -8.16 -7.84 0.56
CA LYS A 193 -8.99 -7.50 1.71
C LYS A 193 -9.14 -8.71 2.63
N ILE A 194 -8.69 -8.56 3.88
CA ILE A 194 -8.91 -9.55 4.94
C ILE A 194 -10.28 -9.29 5.55
N TRP A 195 -10.53 -8.04 5.93
CA TRP A 195 -11.84 -7.55 6.35
C TRP A 195 -11.93 -6.02 6.21
N ASN A 196 -13.17 -5.53 6.08
CA ASN A 196 -13.54 -4.13 6.14
C ASN A 196 -14.85 -4.05 6.93
N ARG A 197 -14.82 -3.42 8.08
CA ARG A 197 -15.91 -3.40 9.05
C ARG A 197 -16.34 -1.95 9.31
N ARG A 198 -17.59 -1.79 9.66
CA ARG A 198 -18.16 -0.52 10.08
C ARG A 198 -18.33 -0.51 11.58
N LEU A 199 -18.14 0.65 12.20
CA LEU A 199 -18.52 0.88 13.60
C LEU A 199 -20.03 0.75 13.76
N PRO A 200 -20.50 0.31 14.95
CA PRO A 200 -21.92 0.36 15.29
C PRO A 200 -22.47 1.80 15.18
N ASN A 201 -23.75 1.95 14.90
CA ASN A 201 -24.40 3.23 14.62
C ASN A 201 -24.28 4.25 15.76
N ALA A 202 -23.99 3.84 17.00
CA ALA A 202 -23.80 4.73 18.13
C ALA A 202 -22.44 5.46 18.14
N TYR A 203 -21.50 5.09 17.25
CA TYR A 203 -20.17 5.67 17.19
C TYR A 203 -20.02 6.50 15.92
N ALA A 204 -19.62 7.73 16.09
CA ALA A 204 -19.53 8.67 14.98
C ALA A 204 -18.25 8.50 14.17
N ASP A 205 -17.12 8.13 14.80
CA ASP A 205 -15.82 8.28 14.17
C ASP A 205 -14.74 7.46 14.87
N PHE A 206 -13.64 7.17 14.14
CA PHE A 206 -12.41 6.66 14.71
C PHE A 206 -11.53 7.79 15.23
N SER A 207 -10.84 7.52 16.33
CA SER A 207 -9.71 8.32 16.79
C SER A 207 -8.50 8.17 15.84
N HIS A 208 -7.44 8.92 16.08
CA HIS A 208 -6.24 8.96 15.26
C HIS A 208 -5.41 7.67 15.28
N ALA A 209 -5.70 6.75 16.19
CA ALA A 209 -4.99 5.49 16.33
C ALA A 209 -5.94 4.29 16.25
N LEU A 210 -5.45 3.20 15.67
CA LEU A 210 -6.10 1.90 15.61
C LEU A 210 -5.05 0.85 15.98
N ASP A 211 -5.02 0.46 17.24
CA ASP A 211 -4.09 -0.53 17.74
C ASP A 211 -4.76 -1.89 17.93
N PRO A 212 -4.05 -3.00 17.70
CA PRO A 212 -4.57 -4.32 17.99
C PRO A 212 -4.75 -4.49 19.51
N ALA A 213 -5.88 -5.06 19.91
CA ALA A 213 -6.10 -5.42 21.30
C ALA A 213 -5.08 -6.49 21.73
N GLN A 214 -4.58 -6.37 22.95
CA GLN A 214 -3.86 -7.48 23.59
C GLN A 214 -4.90 -8.48 24.10
N ASN A 215 -4.80 -9.71 23.63
CA ASN A 215 -5.58 -10.84 24.15
C ASN A 215 -4.84 -11.49 25.33
#